data_95051580f5ec757f88ebc042a04ce6ee
#
_entry.id   95051580f5ec757f88ebc042a04ce6ee
#
_cell.length_a   1.000
_cell.length_b   1.000
_cell.length_c   1.000
_cell.angle_alpha   90.00
_cell.angle_beta   90.00
_cell.angle_gamma   90.00
#
_symmetry.space_group_name_H-M   'P 1'
#
loop_
_entity.id
_entity.type
_entity.pdbx_description
1 polymer ?
#
loop_
_entity_poly.entity_id
_entity_poly.type
_entity_poly.pdbx_seq_one_letter_code
_entity_poly.pdbx_strand_id
1 'polypeptide(L)'
;MGGGVGSRFWPYSRESKPKQFLDIFGTGRSLLQMTFDRFSKVIPKENFVIVTNATYRDLVLEQLPELQPSQLLLEPMRRNTAPCIGWATYHIQAKNPKANIIVTPADHLILQEDVFEEAIKQALAFVAQHPQLVTLGVRPSRPETGYGYIQITGETEGGFVQVKTFTEKPNLEMAKVFLESGEFLWNSGMFARNVQTILDAFHRYLPSLTSILDEVNGHYAQSEEQQHVGAIFSQCPNISIDYAVLEKADNVMVLPVDFGWADLGTWGSLYDLKKAEDKANVALHTEALFYEAEGNIISMDGEGDQLVVVQGINDCIISQSNGVLLICKRGEEQRIKEFMAEASLRFDKRYD
;
A
#
# COMPACT_ATOMS: atom_id res chain seq x y z
N MET A 1 -1.39 5.76 -4.23
CA MET A 1 -2.08 4.61 -4.86
C MET A 1 -3.06 3.99 -3.87
N GLY A 2 -4.38 4.01 -4.16
CA GLY A 2 -5.44 3.60 -3.24
C GLY A 2 -6.46 2.62 -3.86
N GLY A 3 -6.02 1.71 -4.72
CA GLY A 3 -6.91 0.81 -5.47
C GLY A 3 -7.14 -0.59 -4.86
N GLY A 4 -6.46 -0.95 -3.77
CA GLY A 4 -6.60 -2.24 -3.10
C GLY A 4 -7.91 -2.38 -2.32
N VAL A 5 -8.41 -3.61 -2.09
CA VAL A 5 -9.58 -3.88 -1.22
C VAL A 5 -9.18 -4.21 0.20
N GLY A 6 -8.02 -4.83 0.40
CA GLY A 6 -7.60 -5.30 1.73
C GLY A 6 -8.45 -6.46 2.26
N SER A 7 -8.86 -7.38 1.38
CA SER A 7 -9.83 -8.46 1.67
C SER A 7 -9.46 -9.39 2.84
N ARG A 8 -8.19 -9.40 3.29
CA ARG A 8 -7.78 -10.15 4.49
C ARG A 8 -8.26 -9.54 5.81
N PHE A 9 -8.72 -8.28 5.80
CA PHE A 9 -9.36 -7.64 6.94
C PHE A 9 -10.88 -7.81 6.96
N TRP A 10 -11.45 -8.62 6.04
CA TRP A 10 -12.87 -8.94 6.13
C TRP A 10 -13.22 -9.54 7.51
N PRO A 11 -14.36 -9.20 8.10
CA PRO A 11 -15.47 -8.39 7.59
C PRO A 11 -15.31 -6.87 7.79
N TYR A 12 -14.22 -6.40 8.43
CA TYR A 12 -13.98 -4.98 8.69
C TYR A 12 -13.69 -4.20 7.39
N SER A 13 -12.87 -4.76 6.50
CA SER A 13 -12.66 -4.24 5.14
C SER A 13 -13.59 -4.91 4.15
N ARG A 14 -14.24 -4.13 3.29
CA ARG A 14 -15.17 -4.58 2.26
C ARG A 14 -14.90 -3.91 0.94
N GLU A 15 -15.52 -4.41 -0.14
CA GLU A 15 -15.43 -3.77 -1.47
C GLU A 15 -16.02 -2.36 -1.44
N SER A 16 -17.10 -2.13 -0.69
CA SER A 16 -17.71 -0.80 -0.49
C SER A 16 -16.87 0.16 0.36
N LYS A 17 -16.05 -0.34 1.28
CA LYS A 17 -15.16 0.44 2.15
C LYS A 17 -13.85 -0.30 2.38
N PRO A 18 -12.90 -0.21 1.42
CA PRO A 18 -11.60 -0.87 1.51
C PRO A 18 -10.73 -0.40 2.67
N LYS A 19 -9.70 -1.19 2.98
CA LYS A 19 -8.76 -0.99 4.09
C LYS A 19 -8.23 0.44 4.23
N GLN A 20 -7.87 1.09 3.12
CA GLN A 20 -7.31 2.45 3.14
C GLN A 20 -8.29 3.51 3.67
N PHE A 21 -9.58 3.25 3.63
CA PHE A 21 -10.63 4.16 4.13
C PHE A 21 -11.07 3.86 5.58
N LEU A 22 -10.43 2.88 6.23
CA LEU A 22 -10.74 2.48 7.60
C LEU A 22 -9.84 3.18 8.61
N ASP A 23 -10.43 3.57 9.75
CA ASP A 23 -9.69 3.94 10.95
C ASP A 23 -9.34 2.67 11.74
N ILE A 24 -8.25 2.02 11.36
CA ILE A 24 -7.81 0.75 11.97
C ILE A 24 -7.32 0.96 13.41
N PHE A 25 -6.90 2.16 13.76
CA PHE A 25 -6.25 2.45 15.03
C PHE A 25 -7.14 3.17 16.05
N GLY A 26 -8.37 3.58 15.67
CA GLY A 26 -9.27 4.34 16.53
C GLY A 26 -8.78 5.77 16.79
N THR A 27 -8.09 6.36 15.83
CA THR A 27 -7.51 7.71 15.93
C THR A 27 -8.41 8.81 15.39
N GLY A 28 -9.55 8.45 14.81
CA GLY A 28 -10.41 9.35 14.05
C GLY A 28 -9.90 9.62 12.63
N ARG A 29 -8.84 8.92 12.18
CA ARG A 29 -8.22 9.09 10.85
C ARG A 29 -8.09 7.74 10.15
N SER A 30 -8.52 7.66 8.90
CA SER A 30 -8.26 6.48 8.04
C SER A 30 -6.79 6.38 7.63
N LEU A 31 -6.37 5.22 7.12
CA LEU A 31 -5.01 5.04 6.63
C LEU A 31 -4.68 5.99 5.45
N LEU A 32 -5.66 6.25 4.57
CA LEU A 32 -5.54 7.25 3.50
C LEU A 32 -5.28 8.65 4.07
N GLN A 33 -6.06 9.06 5.07
CA GLN A 33 -5.90 10.36 5.72
C GLN A 33 -4.55 10.46 6.44
N MET A 34 -4.16 9.44 7.20
CA MET A 34 -2.83 9.39 7.85
C MET A 34 -1.69 9.50 6.83
N THR A 35 -1.83 8.84 5.69
CA THR A 35 -0.84 8.93 4.61
C THR A 35 -0.79 10.35 4.02
N PHE A 36 -1.94 10.95 3.74
CA PHE A 36 -2.04 12.32 3.23
C PHE A 36 -1.45 13.34 4.22
N ASP A 37 -1.83 13.25 5.50
CA ASP A 37 -1.34 14.15 6.55
C ASP A 37 0.19 14.11 6.65
N ARG A 38 0.77 12.91 6.64
CA ARG A 38 2.21 12.67 6.72
C ARG A 38 2.96 13.30 5.55
N PHE A 39 2.52 13.04 4.33
CA PHE A 39 3.15 13.61 3.14
C PHE A 39 2.91 15.12 2.99
N SER A 40 1.80 15.66 3.53
CA SER A 40 1.51 17.11 3.50
C SER A 40 2.51 17.96 4.27
N LYS A 41 3.33 17.35 5.14
CA LYS A 41 4.45 18.03 5.81
C LYS A 41 5.64 18.29 4.86
N VAL A 42 5.74 17.53 3.75
CA VAL A 42 6.85 17.61 2.78
C VAL A 42 6.38 18.12 1.41
N ILE A 43 5.17 17.70 0.99
CA ILE A 43 4.62 17.97 -0.34
C ILE A 43 3.47 18.97 -0.23
N PRO A 44 3.45 20.08 -1.00
CA PRO A 44 2.30 20.96 -1.09
C PRO A 44 1.03 20.23 -1.53
N LYS A 45 -0.13 20.56 -0.94
CA LYS A 45 -1.39 19.85 -1.18
C LYS A 45 -1.83 19.83 -2.64
N GLU A 46 -1.54 20.87 -3.38
CA GLU A 46 -1.81 21.00 -4.82
C GLU A 46 -1.00 20.02 -5.70
N ASN A 47 0.07 19.44 -5.16
CA ASN A 47 0.93 18.47 -5.86
C ASN A 47 0.58 17.01 -5.56
N PHE A 48 -0.49 16.77 -4.79
CA PHE A 48 -0.98 15.40 -4.62
C PHE A 48 -1.79 14.95 -5.82
N VAL A 49 -1.58 13.70 -6.20
CA VAL A 49 -2.39 12.96 -7.18
C VAL A 49 -2.80 11.65 -6.54
N ILE A 50 -4.10 11.41 -6.41
CA ILE A 50 -4.64 10.15 -5.89
C ILE A 50 -5.11 9.30 -7.06
N VAL A 51 -4.47 8.15 -7.25
CA VAL A 51 -4.94 7.15 -8.23
C VAL A 51 -5.70 6.07 -7.48
N THR A 52 -6.95 5.88 -7.86
CA THR A 52 -7.86 4.92 -7.21
C THR A 52 -8.88 4.37 -8.20
N ASN A 53 -9.66 3.36 -7.80
CA ASN A 53 -10.78 2.92 -8.61
C ASN A 53 -11.89 3.99 -8.67
N ALA A 54 -12.58 4.09 -9.81
CA ALA A 54 -13.64 5.07 -10.01
C ALA A 54 -14.77 4.98 -8.96
N THR A 55 -15.02 3.77 -8.43
CA THR A 55 -16.03 3.54 -7.38
C THR A 55 -15.71 4.21 -6.05
N TYR A 56 -14.46 4.57 -5.81
CA TYR A 56 -14.01 5.17 -4.54
C TYR A 56 -13.85 6.69 -4.60
N ARG A 57 -14.24 7.31 -5.72
CA ARG A 57 -14.14 8.76 -5.90
C ARG A 57 -14.72 9.56 -4.74
N ASP A 58 -15.96 9.24 -4.39
CA ASP A 58 -16.69 9.99 -3.37
C ASP A 58 -16.12 9.76 -1.96
N LEU A 59 -15.67 8.53 -1.65
CA LEU A 59 -14.95 8.23 -0.40
C LEU A 59 -13.64 9.02 -0.27
N VAL A 60 -12.89 9.17 -1.36
CA VAL A 60 -11.67 9.98 -1.33
C VAL A 60 -11.99 11.44 -1.07
N LEU A 61 -12.96 12.02 -1.77
CA LEU A 61 -13.34 13.43 -1.59
C LEU A 61 -13.98 13.72 -0.23
N GLU A 62 -14.72 12.75 0.33
CA GLU A 62 -15.25 12.85 1.70
C GLU A 62 -14.14 12.88 2.74
N GLN A 63 -13.14 12.00 2.60
CA GLN A 63 -12.04 11.87 3.56
C GLN A 63 -10.95 12.91 3.38
N LEU A 64 -10.74 13.40 2.16
CA LEU A 64 -9.74 14.41 1.82
C LEU A 64 -10.40 15.62 1.13
N PRO A 65 -11.22 16.40 1.86
CA PRO A 65 -11.97 17.54 1.30
C PRO A 65 -11.06 18.68 0.81
N GLU A 66 -9.77 18.65 1.16
CA GLU A 66 -8.78 19.62 0.69
C GLU A 66 -8.37 19.37 -0.78
N LEU A 67 -8.61 18.19 -1.32
CA LEU A 67 -8.25 17.86 -2.70
C LEU A 67 -9.30 18.34 -3.70
N GLN A 68 -8.83 18.78 -4.85
CA GLN A 68 -9.69 19.09 -5.98
C GLN A 68 -10.00 17.81 -6.78
N PRO A 69 -11.18 17.67 -7.40
CA PRO A 69 -11.50 16.53 -8.25
C PRO A 69 -10.47 16.25 -9.36
N SER A 70 -9.78 17.28 -9.85
CA SER A 70 -8.71 17.18 -10.86
C SER A 70 -7.42 16.52 -10.35
N GLN A 71 -7.30 16.28 -9.04
CA GLN A 71 -6.19 15.55 -8.42
C GLN A 71 -6.48 14.05 -8.28
N LEU A 72 -7.68 13.61 -8.70
CA LEU A 72 -8.08 12.21 -8.68
C LEU A 72 -8.00 11.63 -10.09
N LEU A 73 -7.20 10.57 -10.26
CA LEU A 73 -7.17 9.74 -11.45
C LEU A 73 -7.93 8.45 -11.14
N LEU A 74 -9.02 8.22 -11.85
CA LEU A 74 -10.02 7.22 -11.53
C LEU A 74 -9.92 6.03 -12.50
N GLU A 75 -9.25 4.98 -12.06
CA GLU A 75 -9.12 3.75 -12.86
C GLU A 75 -10.50 3.08 -13.04
N PRO A 76 -10.91 2.80 -14.29
CA PRO A 76 -12.19 2.12 -14.54
C PRO A 76 -12.17 0.64 -14.13
N MET A 77 -10.97 0.06 -14.02
CA MET A 77 -10.74 -1.32 -13.59
C MET A 77 -9.33 -1.46 -13.01
N ARG A 78 -9.09 -2.53 -12.27
CA ARG A 78 -7.77 -2.82 -11.68
C ARG A 78 -6.85 -3.42 -12.72
N ARG A 79 -5.66 -2.82 -12.90
CA ARG A 79 -4.59 -3.27 -13.80
C ARG A 79 -3.22 -3.34 -13.12
N ASN A 80 -3.20 -3.48 -11.77
CA ASN A 80 -1.99 -3.49 -10.97
C ASN A 80 -1.25 -2.14 -11.00
N THR A 81 0.00 -2.07 -10.50
CA THR A 81 0.65 -0.79 -10.20
C THR A 81 1.34 -0.13 -11.39
N ALA A 82 1.76 -0.86 -12.43
CA ALA A 82 2.44 -0.24 -13.56
C ALA A 82 1.53 0.72 -14.37
N PRO A 83 0.30 0.35 -14.79
CA PRO A 83 -0.61 1.29 -15.44
C PRO A 83 -1.04 2.46 -14.56
N CYS A 84 -1.28 2.20 -13.27
CA CYS A 84 -1.58 3.22 -12.27
C CYS A 84 -0.49 4.31 -12.24
N ILE A 85 0.77 3.90 -12.10
CA ILE A 85 1.93 4.79 -12.04
C ILE A 85 2.19 5.42 -13.41
N GLY A 86 2.02 4.66 -14.49
CA GLY A 86 2.16 5.17 -15.86
C GLY A 86 1.22 6.35 -16.10
N TRP A 87 -0.08 6.16 -15.89
CA TRP A 87 -1.05 7.25 -16.03
C TRP A 87 -0.71 8.47 -15.19
N ALA A 88 -0.44 8.29 -13.89
CA ALA A 88 -0.05 9.40 -13.03
C ALA A 88 1.21 10.13 -13.52
N THR A 89 2.17 9.39 -14.08
CA THR A 89 3.40 9.97 -14.63
C THR A 89 3.12 10.85 -15.85
N TYR A 90 2.30 10.39 -16.82
CA TYR A 90 1.90 11.19 -17.99
C TYR A 90 1.10 12.44 -17.57
N HIS A 91 0.17 12.29 -16.61
CA HIS A 91 -0.57 13.43 -16.06
C HIS A 91 0.37 14.49 -15.44
N ILE A 92 1.32 14.04 -14.61
CA ILE A 92 2.28 14.95 -13.96
C ILE A 92 3.22 15.56 -14.99
N GLN A 93 3.71 14.78 -15.96
CA GLN A 93 4.55 15.30 -17.05
C GLN A 93 3.90 16.43 -17.82
N ALA A 94 2.60 16.32 -18.13
CA ALA A 94 1.85 17.35 -18.84
C ALA A 94 1.77 18.66 -18.03
N LYS A 95 1.78 18.59 -16.70
CA LYS A 95 1.80 19.76 -15.81
C LYS A 95 3.21 20.30 -15.58
N ASN A 96 4.16 19.40 -15.34
CA ASN A 96 5.55 19.75 -15.04
C ASN A 96 6.51 18.65 -15.55
N PRO A 97 7.13 18.83 -16.71
CA PRO A 97 8.07 17.84 -17.29
C PRO A 97 9.37 17.68 -16.51
N LYS A 98 9.61 18.50 -15.49
CA LYS A 98 10.79 18.41 -14.60
C LYS A 98 10.42 17.94 -13.18
N ALA A 99 9.22 17.43 -12.99
CA ALA A 99 8.77 17.00 -11.66
C ALA A 99 9.60 15.81 -11.13
N ASN A 100 9.88 15.86 -9.83
CA ASN A 100 10.29 14.68 -9.07
C ASN A 100 9.06 14.09 -8.40
N ILE A 101 8.87 12.79 -8.53
CA ILE A 101 7.66 12.09 -8.10
C ILE A 101 8.03 11.14 -6.96
N ILE A 102 7.21 11.14 -5.91
CA ILE A 102 7.17 10.06 -4.93
C ILE A 102 5.86 9.31 -5.07
N VAL A 103 5.93 8.00 -5.23
CA VAL A 103 4.77 7.10 -5.28
C VAL A 103 4.71 6.29 -4.01
N THR A 104 3.53 6.20 -3.40
CA THR A 104 3.32 5.46 -2.16
C THR A 104 1.99 4.71 -2.18
N PRO A 105 1.90 3.52 -1.55
CA PRO A 105 0.62 2.96 -1.14
C PRO A 105 -0.09 3.91 -0.16
N ALA A 106 -1.43 3.89 -0.16
CA ALA A 106 -2.24 4.77 0.68
C ALA A 106 -2.64 4.13 2.04
N ASP A 107 -2.13 2.94 2.35
CA ASP A 107 -2.64 2.08 3.42
C ASP A 107 -1.55 1.45 4.30
N HIS A 108 -0.35 2.05 4.29
CA HIS A 108 0.76 1.62 5.11
C HIS A 108 0.89 2.45 6.40
N LEU A 109 1.36 1.80 7.46
CA LEU A 109 1.69 2.45 8.72
C LEU A 109 3.14 2.90 8.74
N ILE A 110 3.37 4.07 9.34
CA ILE A 110 4.69 4.60 9.69
C ILE A 110 4.61 5.06 11.15
N LEU A 111 5.54 4.63 11.98
CA LEU A 111 5.55 4.96 13.42
C LEU A 111 6.41 6.19 13.75
N GLN A 112 7.51 6.38 13.02
CA GLN A 112 8.47 7.47 13.25
C GLN A 112 8.38 8.48 12.11
N GLU A 113 7.39 9.38 12.18
CA GLU A 113 7.09 10.31 11.09
C GLU A 113 8.23 11.29 10.80
N ASP A 114 8.97 11.75 11.81
CA ASP A 114 10.10 12.67 11.60
C ASP A 114 11.23 12.01 10.79
N VAL A 115 11.55 10.74 11.10
CA VAL A 115 12.53 9.95 10.35
C VAL A 115 12.07 9.71 8.91
N PHE A 116 10.77 9.46 8.76
CA PHE A 116 10.15 9.31 7.45
C PHE A 116 10.24 10.60 6.62
N GLU A 117 9.92 11.75 7.20
CA GLU A 117 10.01 13.05 6.50
C GLU A 117 11.41 13.30 5.94
N GLU A 118 12.45 13.06 6.74
CA GLU A 118 13.84 13.23 6.30
C GLU A 118 14.20 12.25 5.19
N ALA A 119 13.76 10.99 5.27
CA ALA A 119 13.99 9.99 4.22
C ALA A 119 13.32 10.41 2.89
N ILE A 120 12.11 10.95 2.93
CA ILE A 120 11.41 11.44 1.73
C ILE A 120 12.13 12.65 1.13
N LYS A 121 12.55 13.62 1.95
CA LYS A 121 13.32 14.80 1.49
C LYS A 121 14.64 14.36 0.85
N GLN A 122 15.36 13.44 1.48
CA GLN A 122 16.61 12.88 0.96
C GLN A 122 16.37 12.16 -0.39
N ALA A 123 15.34 11.32 -0.50
CA ALA A 123 15.03 10.61 -1.73
C ALA A 123 14.67 11.58 -2.88
N LEU A 124 13.86 12.61 -2.61
CA LEU A 124 13.49 13.62 -3.61
C LEU A 124 14.68 14.47 -4.04
N ALA A 125 15.57 14.86 -3.10
CA ALA A 125 16.79 15.60 -3.41
C ALA A 125 17.75 14.79 -4.28
N PHE A 126 17.88 13.50 -4.02
CA PHE A 126 18.73 12.59 -4.79
C PHE A 126 18.26 12.47 -6.24
N VAL A 127 16.97 12.14 -6.47
CA VAL A 127 16.42 11.95 -7.83
C VAL A 127 16.33 13.25 -8.62
N ALA A 128 16.42 14.41 -7.98
CA ALA A 128 16.52 15.70 -8.65
C ALA A 128 17.87 15.90 -9.37
N GLN A 129 18.90 15.18 -8.96
CA GLN A 129 20.27 15.33 -9.46
C GLN A 129 20.77 14.08 -10.20
N HIS A 130 20.11 12.94 -10.01
CA HIS A 130 20.53 11.64 -10.51
C HIS A 130 19.43 10.94 -11.30
N PRO A 131 19.69 10.35 -12.48
CA PRO A 131 18.69 9.66 -13.30
C PRO A 131 18.45 8.22 -12.79
N GLN A 132 18.27 8.05 -11.48
CA GLN A 132 17.99 6.78 -10.84
C GLN A 132 16.50 6.60 -10.51
N LEU A 133 16.09 5.35 -10.44
CA LEU A 133 14.86 4.89 -9.81
C LEU A 133 15.19 4.56 -8.36
N VAL A 134 14.61 5.27 -7.42
CA VAL A 134 14.89 5.08 -5.99
C VAL A 134 13.70 4.39 -5.33
N THR A 135 13.98 3.36 -4.52
CA THR A 135 13.00 2.74 -3.61
C THR A 135 13.44 2.94 -2.16
N LEU A 136 12.48 2.94 -1.23
CA LEU A 136 12.75 2.93 0.20
C LEU A 136 12.71 1.48 0.69
N GLY A 137 13.84 1.00 1.19
CA GLY A 137 14.00 -0.37 1.68
C GLY A 137 14.05 -0.40 3.20
N VAL A 138 13.16 -1.14 3.83
CA VAL A 138 13.07 -1.24 5.29
C VAL A 138 13.91 -2.41 5.80
N ARG A 139 14.67 -2.20 6.87
CA ARG A 139 15.46 -3.27 7.47
C ARG A 139 14.57 -4.37 8.05
N PRO A 140 14.75 -5.64 7.62
CA PRO A 140 13.97 -6.74 8.14
C PRO A 140 14.25 -6.96 9.63
N SER A 141 13.18 -7.16 10.41
CA SER A 141 13.26 -7.53 11.83
C SER A 141 12.81 -8.97 12.11
N ARG A 142 12.23 -9.64 11.11
CA ARG A 142 11.72 -11.01 11.16
C ARG A 142 11.69 -11.63 9.76
N PRO A 143 11.58 -12.98 9.63
CA PRO A 143 11.46 -13.64 8.32
C PRO A 143 10.01 -13.54 7.81
N GLU A 144 9.67 -12.42 7.15
CA GLU A 144 8.33 -12.14 6.63
C GLU A 144 8.15 -12.75 5.22
N THR A 145 7.09 -13.50 5.01
CA THR A 145 6.79 -14.15 3.72
C THR A 145 5.76 -13.39 2.88
N GLY A 146 5.13 -12.37 3.46
CA GLY A 146 4.12 -11.54 2.80
C GLY A 146 4.70 -10.35 2.04
N TYR A 147 5.99 -10.05 2.20
CA TYR A 147 6.65 -8.88 1.63
C TYR A 147 7.57 -9.22 0.47
N GLY A 148 7.83 -8.24 -0.40
CA GLY A 148 8.94 -8.27 -1.32
C GLY A 148 10.25 -7.94 -0.60
N TYR A 149 11.35 -8.51 -1.09
CA TYR A 149 12.71 -8.29 -0.61
C TYR A 149 13.58 -7.69 -1.71
N ILE A 150 14.47 -6.80 -1.32
CA ILE A 150 15.42 -6.12 -2.17
C ILE A 150 16.82 -6.54 -1.75
N GLN A 151 17.55 -7.28 -2.60
CA GLN A 151 18.96 -7.57 -2.35
C GLN A 151 19.81 -6.36 -2.74
N ILE A 152 20.70 -5.96 -1.85
CA ILE A 152 21.60 -4.83 -2.06
C ILE A 152 23.03 -5.29 -2.36
N THR A 153 23.80 -4.41 -3.03
CA THR A 153 25.24 -4.57 -3.20
C THR A 153 25.99 -3.81 -2.09
N GLY A 154 27.33 -3.87 -2.11
CA GLY A 154 28.14 -3.04 -1.20
C GLY A 154 28.41 -1.62 -1.71
N GLU A 155 27.98 -1.27 -2.93
CA GLU A 155 28.21 0.04 -3.53
C GLU A 155 27.19 1.06 -3.03
N THR A 156 27.69 2.22 -2.54
CA THR A 156 26.87 3.28 -1.94
C THR A 156 27.19 4.63 -2.53
N GLU A 157 26.16 5.47 -2.69
CA GLU A 157 26.28 6.88 -3.07
C GLU A 157 25.34 7.72 -2.21
N GLY A 158 25.88 8.61 -1.38
CA GLY A 158 25.07 9.51 -0.54
C GLY A 158 24.08 8.79 0.42
N GLY A 159 24.39 7.57 0.85
CA GLY A 159 23.51 6.73 1.68
C GLY A 159 22.55 5.82 0.88
N PHE A 160 22.50 5.98 -0.44
CA PHE A 160 21.77 5.08 -1.34
C PHE A 160 22.63 3.90 -1.73
N VAL A 161 22.04 2.73 -1.83
CA VAL A 161 22.74 1.48 -2.16
C VAL A 161 22.21 0.94 -3.48
N GLN A 162 23.11 0.44 -4.33
CA GLN A 162 22.73 -0.18 -5.59
C GLN A 162 21.90 -1.45 -5.34
N VAL A 163 20.77 -1.57 -6.00
CA VAL A 163 19.95 -2.78 -5.97
C VAL A 163 20.54 -3.84 -6.87
N LYS A 164 20.64 -5.07 -6.37
CA LYS A 164 21.10 -6.23 -7.13
C LYS A 164 19.92 -6.99 -7.74
N THR A 165 18.87 -7.24 -6.96
CA THR A 165 17.68 -7.97 -7.42
C THR A 165 16.50 -7.73 -6.46
N PHE A 166 15.30 -8.03 -6.97
CA PHE A 166 14.08 -8.11 -6.19
C PHE A 166 13.64 -9.56 -6.06
N THR A 167 13.03 -9.91 -4.93
CA THR A 167 12.41 -11.23 -4.72
C THR A 167 11.05 -11.02 -4.05
N GLU A 168 9.99 -11.38 -4.73
CA GLU A 168 8.63 -11.18 -4.24
C GLU A 168 8.16 -12.39 -3.44
N LYS A 169 7.73 -12.17 -2.21
CA LYS A 169 7.09 -13.13 -1.31
C LYS A 169 7.79 -14.49 -1.23
N PRO A 170 9.01 -14.54 -0.66
CA PRO A 170 9.77 -15.77 -0.53
C PRO A 170 9.06 -16.75 0.40
N ASN A 171 9.43 -18.04 0.31
CA ASN A 171 9.04 -18.99 1.34
C ASN A 171 9.78 -18.72 2.67
N LEU A 172 9.33 -19.35 3.76
CA LEU A 172 9.88 -19.09 5.10
C LEU A 172 11.38 -19.41 5.21
N GLU A 173 11.85 -20.45 4.55
CA GLU A 173 13.27 -20.84 4.58
C GLU A 173 14.14 -19.76 3.91
N MET A 174 13.72 -19.29 2.73
CA MET A 174 14.40 -18.18 2.05
C MET A 174 14.34 -16.89 2.87
N ALA A 175 13.19 -16.57 3.47
CA ALA A 175 13.04 -15.37 4.28
C ALA A 175 13.98 -15.37 5.50
N LYS A 176 14.24 -16.54 6.12
CA LYS A 176 15.23 -16.69 7.20
C LYS A 176 16.64 -16.42 6.69
N VAL A 177 17.02 -17.02 5.54
CA VAL A 177 18.33 -16.79 4.92
C VAL A 177 18.52 -15.32 4.58
N PHE A 178 17.49 -14.65 4.05
CA PHE A 178 17.56 -13.21 3.74
C PHE A 178 17.77 -12.36 4.98
N LEU A 179 17.08 -12.67 6.07
CA LEU A 179 17.24 -11.97 7.35
C LEU A 179 18.66 -12.17 7.92
N GLU A 180 19.17 -13.40 7.91
CA GLU A 180 20.50 -13.75 8.46
C GLU A 180 21.65 -13.18 7.65
N SER A 181 21.50 -13.06 6.34
CA SER A 181 22.55 -12.51 5.46
C SER A 181 22.84 -11.03 5.70
N GLY A 182 21.84 -10.26 6.15
CA GLY A 182 21.93 -8.80 6.27
C GLY A 182 21.99 -8.03 4.94
N GLU A 183 21.92 -8.73 3.80
CA GLU A 183 22.00 -8.15 2.45
C GLU A 183 20.64 -7.79 1.87
N PHE A 184 19.54 -8.01 2.61
CA PHE A 184 18.19 -7.80 2.10
C PHE A 184 17.44 -6.75 2.91
N LEU A 185 16.61 -5.98 2.21
CA LEU A 185 15.67 -5.03 2.77
C LEU A 185 14.25 -5.41 2.33
N TRP A 186 13.24 -5.10 3.13
CA TRP A 186 11.84 -5.21 2.68
C TRP A 186 11.51 -4.11 1.69
N ASN A 187 10.82 -4.46 0.62
CA ASN A 187 10.28 -3.49 -0.34
C ASN A 187 9.05 -2.78 0.25
N SER A 188 9.20 -1.52 0.61
CA SER A 188 8.10 -0.73 1.18
C SER A 188 7.03 -0.34 0.14
N GLY A 189 7.27 -0.55 -1.14
CA GLY A 189 6.40 -0.07 -2.22
C GLY A 189 6.39 1.45 -2.40
N MET A 190 7.34 2.16 -1.78
CA MET A 190 7.52 3.60 -1.93
C MET A 190 8.69 3.88 -2.88
N PHE A 191 8.44 4.72 -3.90
CA PHE A 191 9.38 4.97 -4.97
C PHE A 191 9.54 6.45 -5.27
N ALA A 192 10.76 6.96 -5.33
CA ALA A 192 11.09 8.31 -5.76
C ALA A 192 11.83 8.28 -7.12
N ARG A 193 11.51 9.23 -8.01
CA ARG A 193 12.10 9.32 -9.35
C ARG A 193 11.78 10.64 -10.01
N ASN A 194 12.61 11.04 -10.96
CA ASN A 194 12.27 12.10 -11.88
C ASN A 194 11.27 11.58 -12.93
N VAL A 195 10.36 12.44 -13.39
CA VAL A 195 9.37 12.13 -14.45
C VAL A 195 10.02 11.52 -15.68
N GLN A 196 11.10 12.14 -16.18
CA GLN A 196 11.75 11.67 -17.41
C GLN A 196 12.37 10.28 -17.22
N THR A 197 13.04 10.07 -16.09
CA THR A 197 13.69 8.78 -15.76
C THR A 197 12.69 7.62 -15.77
N ILE A 198 11.49 7.80 -15.21
CA ILE A 198 10.50 6.72 -15.21
C ILE A 198 9.82 6.54 -16.55
N LEU A 199 9.64 7.61 -17.34
CA LEU A 199 9.12 7.48 -18.71
C LEU A 199 10.10 6.73 -19.61
N ASP A 200 11.38 7.05 -19.54
CA ASP A 200 12.43 6.33 -20.26
C ASP A 200 12.44 4.84 -19.87
N ALA A 201 12.27 4.54 -18.59
CA ALA A 201 12.17 3.18 -18.10
C ALA A 201 10.91 2.47 -18.63
N PHE A 202 9.74 3.12 -18.64
CA PHE A 202 8.54 2.55 -19.24
C PHE A 202 8.69 2.29 -20.72
N HIS A 203 9.25 3.23 -21.50
CA HIS A 203 9.52 3.03 -22.94
C HIS A 203 10.47 1.87 -23.18
N ARG A 204 11.50 1.71 -22.33
CA ARG A 204 12.51 0.64 -22.49
C ARG A 204 11.99 -0.73 -22.05
N TYR A 205 11.29 -0.83 -20.91
CA TYR A 205 10.98 -2.11 -20.27
C TYR A 205 9.52 -2.54 -20.38
N LEU A 206 8.60 -1.61 -20.70
CA LEU A 206 7.16 -1.87 -20.84
C LEU A 206 6.56 -1.07 -22.03
N PRO A 207 7.09 -1.21 -23.25
CA PRO A 207 6.61 -0.45 -24.42
C PRO A 207 5.13 -0.71 -24.76
N SER A 208 4.58 -1.85 -24.35
CA SER A 208 3.15 -2.14 -24.49
C SER A 208 2.25 -1.23 -23.68
N LEU A 209 2.73 -0.66 -22.58
CA LEU A 209 2.01 0.33 -21.81
C LEU A 209 2.14 1.72 -22.44
N THR A 210 3.36 2.11 -22.77
CA THR A 210 3.60 3.46 -23.35
C THR A 210 2.92 3.64 -24.69
N SER A 211 2.90 2.62 -25.57
CA SER A 211 2.17 2.71 -26.84
C SER A 211 0.67 3.00 -26.65
N ILE A 212 0.05 2.47 -25.60
CA ILE A 212 -1.35 2.73 -25.28
C ILE A 212 -1.52 4.14 -24.69
N LEU A 213 -0.68 4.52 -23.71
CA LEU A 213 -0.77 5.83 -23.07
C LEU A 213 -0.42 6.97 -24.02
N ASP A 214 0.48 6.76 -24.99
CA ASP A 214 0.85 7.75 -25.99
C ASP A 214 -0.31 8.11 -26.94
N GLU A 215 -1.32 7.23 -27.10
CA GLU A 215 -2.52 7.53 -27.88
C GLU A 215 -3.33 8.70 -27.29
N VAL A 216 -3.15 8.99 -26.00
CA VAL A 216 -3.85 10.05 -25.27
C VAL A 216 -3.01 11.32 -25.15
N ASN A 217 -1.83 11.37 -25.76
CA ASN A 217 -0.98 12.56 -25.71
C ASN A 217 -1.73 13.81 -26.19
N GLY A 218 -1.54 14.93 -25.43
CA GLY A 218 -2.25 16.19 -25.65
C GLY A 218 -3.55 16.33 -24.84
N HIS A 219 -4.06 15.26 -24.23
CA HIS A 219 -5.26 15.29 -23.38
C HIS A 219 -4.94 15.17 -21.87
N TYR A 220 -3.71 14.80 -21.50
CA TYR A 220 -3.29 14.74 -20.10
C TYR A 220 -3.37 16.10 -19.42
N ALA A 221 -3.79 16.11 -18.18
CA ALA A 221 -4.04 17.30 -17.37
C ALA A 221 -5.11 18.25 -17.93
N GLN A 222 -5.96 17.78 -18.86
CA GLN A 222 -7.11 18.48 -19.40
C GLN A 222 -8.41 17.91 -18.82
N SER A 223 -9.53 18.61 -19.04
CA SER A 223 -10.86 18.21 -18.54
C SER A 223 -11.33 16.84 -19.03
N GLU A 224 -10.91 16.46 -20.25
CA GLU A 224 -11.30 15.22 -20.93
C GLU A 224 -10.37 14.03 -20.64
N GLU A 225 -9.28 14.23 -19.87
CA GLU A 225 -8.29 13.19 -19.60
C GLU A 225 -8.93 11.88 -19.09
N GLN A 226 -9.83 11.99 -18.12
CA GLN A 226 -10.50 10.83 -17.52
C GLN A 226 -11.28 10.02 -18.54
N GLN A 227 -11.93 10.67 -19.51
CA GLN A 227 -12.67 10.02 -20.58
C GLN A 227 -11.74 9.32 -21.56
N HIS A 228 -10.68 9.99 -22.01
CA HIS A 228 -9.73 9.46 -22.99
C HIS A 228 -8.96 8.28 -22.41
N VAL A 229 -8.37 8.42 -21.21
CA VAL A 229 -7.66 7.31 -20.56
C VAL A 229 -8.60 6.17 -20.22
N GLY A 230 -9.82 6.46 -19.75
CA GLY A 230 -10.84 5.45 -19.45
C GLY A 230 -11.18 4.57 -20.64
N ALA A 231 -11.20 5.11 -21.85
CA ALA A 231 -11.52 4.37 -23.08
C ALA A 231 -10.45 3.33 -23.45
N ILE A 232 -9.18 3.60 -23.16
CA ILE A 232 -8.05 2.73 -23.52
C ILE A 232 -7.57 1.85 -22.36
N PHE A 233 -7.93 2.15 -21.12
CA PHE A 233 -7.33 1.55 -19.91
C PHE A 233 -7.48 0.03 -19.84
N SER A 234 -8.55 -0.52 -20.45
CA SER A 234 -8.76 -1.97 -20.53
C SER A 234 -7.69 -2.71 -21.34
N GLN A 235 -6.99 -2.01 -22.21
CA GLN A 235 -5.91 -2.55 -23.05
C GLN A 235 -4.57 -2.57 -22.32
N CYS A 236 -4.43 -1.79 -21.24
CA CYS A 236 -3.19 -1.75 -20.46
C CYS A 236 -2.84 -3.13 -19.89
N PRO A 237 -1.54 -3.50 -19.84
CA PRO A 237 -1.09 -4.75 -19.26
C PRO A 237 -1.42 -4.80 -17.76
N ASN A 238 -1.78 -5.98 -17.24
CA ASN A 238 -2.04 -6.18 -15.81
C ASN A 238 -0.76 -6.68 -15.13
N ILE A 239 0.10 -5.74 -14.75
CA ILE A 239 1.42 -6.06 -14.19
C ILE A 239 1.83 -5.01 -13.13
N SER A 240 2.60 -5.43 -12.11
CA SER A 240 3.18 -4.49 -11.13
C SER A 240 4.39 -3.76 -11.73
N ILE A 241 4.69 -2.59 -11.17
CA ILE A 241 5.89 -1.81 -11.52
C ILE A 241 7.16 -2.57 -11.17
N ASP A 242 7.13 -3.38 -10.11
CA ASP A 242 8.25 -4.20 -9.67
C ASP A 242 8.68 -5.15 -10.79
N TYR A 243 7.78 -6.00 -11.27
CA TYR A 243 8.03 -6.95 -12.36
C TYR A 243 8.23 -6.27 -13.73
N ALA A 244 7.51 -5.18 -13.97
CA ALA A 244 7.55 -4.53 -15.27
C ALA A 244 8.85 -3.78 -15.53
N VAL A 245 9.36 -3.09 -14.50
CA VAL A 245 10.46 -2.13 -14.61
C VAL A 245 11.57 -2.42 -13.60
N LEU A 246 11.28 -2.47 -12.29
CA LEU A 246 12.33 -2.44 -11.26
C LEU A 246 13.23 -3.68 -11.27
N GLU A 247 12.70 -4.85 -11.56
CA GLU A 247 13.49 -6.08 -11.69
C GLU A 247 14.41 -6.10 -12.93
N LYS A 248 14.12 -5.24 -13.93
CA LYS A 248 14.85 -5.22 -15.21
C LYS A 248 15.81 -4.04 -15.34
N ALA A 249 15.56 -2.97 -14.58
CA ALA A 249 16.31 -1.75 -14.66
C ALA A 249 17.65 -1.87 -13.93
N ASP A 250 18.69 -1.37 -14.55
CA ASP A 250 20.07 -1.37 -14.06
C ASP A 250 20.42 -0.14 -13.20
N ASN A 251 19.53 0.88 -13.18
CA ASN A 251 19.69 2.14 -12.47
C ASN A 251 18.80 2.26 -11.23
N VAL A 252 18.53 1.15 -10.52
CA VAL A 252 17.73 1.15 -9.31
C VAL A 252 18.62 1.26 -8.08
N MET A 253 18.34 2.27 -7.25
CA MET A 253 18.96 2.47 -5.95
C MET A 253 17.94 2.29 -4.85
N VAL A 254 18.38 1.88 -3.68
CA VAL A 254 17.54 1.81 -2.48
C VAL A 254 18.10 2.71 -1.39
N LEU A 255 17.22 3.47 -0.74
CA LEU A 255 17.54 4.15 0.51
C LEU A 255 17.13 3.23 1.67
N PRO A 256 18.12 2.67 2.42
CA PRO A 256 17.80 1.89 3.62
C PRO A 256 17.21 2.79 4.70
N VAL A 257 16.05 2.39 5.22
CA VAL A 257 15.30 3.17 6.20
C VAL A 257 14.86 2.32 7.38
N ASP A 258 14.64 2.97 8.53
CA ASP A 258 14.07 2.37 9.74
C ASP A 258 13.16 3.40 10.43
N PHE A 259 11.93 3.51 9.97
CA PHE A 259 10.92 4.43 10.51
C PHE A 259 9.68 3.70 11.06
N GLY A 260 9.82 2.42 11.39
CA GLY A 260 8.72 1.62 11.95
C GLY A 260 7.61 1.40 10.90
N TRP A 261 7.94 0.85 9.74
CA TRP A 261 7.01 0.57 8.65
C TRP A 261 6.31 -0.79 8.80
N ALA A 262 5.01 -0.80 8.47
CA ALA A 262 4.25 -2.02 8.27
C ALA A 262 3.20 -1.83 7.16
N ASP A 263 3.01 -2.85 6.31
CA ASP A 263 1.99 -2.83 5.27
C ASP A 263 0.57 -3.08 5.79
N LEU A 264 0.45 -3.56 7.04
CA LEU A 264 -0.82 -3.95 7.65
C LEU A 264 -1.63 -4.88 6.73
N GLY A 265 -0.96 -5.90 6.19
CA GLY A 265 -1.55 -6.79 5.20
C GLY A 265 -2.58 -7.76 5.76
N THR A 266 -2.54 -8.04 7.07
CA THR A 266 -3.34 -9.08 7.72
C THR A 266 -3.69 -8.74 9.17
N TRP A 267 -4.67 -9.44 9.75
CA TRP A 267 -4.99 -9.38 11.19
C TRP A 267 -3.79 -9.78 12.05
N GLY A 268 -2.99 -10.75 11.61
CA GLY A 268 -1.79 -11.18 12.31
C GLY A 268 -0.75 -10.07 12.39
N SER A 269 -0.52 -9.33 11.30
CA SER A 269 0.40 -8.19 11.31
C SER A 269 -0.09 -7.05 12.21
N LEU A 270 -1.41 -6.83 12.28
CA LEU A 270 -2.02 -5.86 13.19
C LEU A 270 -1.91 -6.31 14.66
N TYR A 271 -2.12 -7.60 14.92
CA TYR A 271 -1.92 -8.19 16.25
C TYR A 271 -0.47 -8.00 16.72
N ASP A 272 0.51 -8.36 15.90
CA ASP A 272 1.93 -8.25 16.26
C ASP A 272 2.36 -6.81 16.53
N LEU A 273 1.75 -5.86 15.86
CA LEU A 273 1.97 -4.43 16.09
C LEU A 273 1.37 -3.93 17.41
N LYS A 274 0.20 -4.46 17.80
CA LYS A 274 -0.59 -3.95 18.92
C LYS A 274 -0.39 -4.72 20.22
N LYS A 275 0.12 -5.95 20.19
CA LYS A 275 0.35 -6.73 21.39
C LYS A 275 1.38 -6.07 22.30
N ALA A 276 1.07 -5.96 23.58
CA ALA A 276 1.95 -5.37 24.58
C ALA A 276 3.09 -6.34 24.98
N GLU A 277 2.78 -7.63 24.99
CA GLU A 277 3.70 -8.72 25.33
C GLU A 277 3.33 -9.98 24.56
N ASP A 278 4.17 -11.00 24.65
CA ASP A 278 3.90 -12.26 23.98
C ASP A 278 2.60 -12.89 24.51
N LYS A 279 1.77 -13.42 23.60
CA LYS A 279 0.43 -13.98 23.87
C LYS A 279 -0.60 -13.04 24.48
N ALA A 280 -0.33 -11.73 24.62
CA ALA A 280 -1.34 -10.77 25.04
C ALA A 280 -2.55 -10.78 24.10
N ASN A 281 -3.73 -10.53 24.63
CA ASN A 281 -4.91 -10.28 23.81
C ASN A 281 -4.96 -8.81 23.36
N VAL A 282 -5.45 -8.57 22.16
CA VAL A 282 -5.61 -7.24 21.57
C VAL A 282 -7.09 -6.96 21.35
N ALA A 283 -7.60 -5.86 21.88
CA ALA A 283 -8.95 -5.38 21.61
C ALA A 283 -8.90 -4.03 20.91
N LEU A 284 -9.64 -3.91 19.81
CA LEU A 284 -9.74 -2.72 18.98
C LEU A 284 -11.21 -2.31 18.86
N HIS A 285 -11.48 -1.03 19.08
CA HIS A 285 -12.84 -0.44 18.96
C HIS A 285 -13.88 -1.09 19.91
N THR A 286 -13.43 -1.70 21.02
CA THR A 286 -14.32 -2.36 21.98
C THR A 286 -13.63 -2.53 23.32
N GLU A 287 -14.41 -2.64 24.39
CA GLU A 287 -13.94 -3.18 25.67
C GLU A 287 -13.96 -4.71 25.63
N ALA A 288 -13.01 -5.36 26.29
CA ALA A 288 -12.95 -6.82 26.32
C ALA A 288 -12.51 -7.37 27.67
N LEU A 289 -13.13 -8.46 28.09
CA LEU A 289 -12.74 -9.28 29.24
C LEU A 289 -12.28 -10.66 28.75
N PHE A 290 -11.13 -11.10 29.23
CA PHE A 290 -10.51 -12.35 28.84
C PHE A 290 -10.36 -13.29 30.04
N TYR A 291 -10.86 -14.49 29.90
CA TYR A 291 -10.76 -15.55 30.89
C TYR A 291 -10.14 -16.80 30.24
N GLU A 292 -9.01 -17.24 30.71
CA GLU A 292 -8.30 -18.42 30.16
C GLU A 292 -8.13 -18.31 28.65
N ALA A 293 -7.82 -17.11 28.16
CA ALA A 293 -7.76 -16.78 26.74
C ALA A 293 -6.48 -15.98 26.43
N GLU A 294 -5.75 -16.40 25.42
CA GLU A 294 -4.46 -15.82 25.03
C GLU A 294 -4.36 -15.62 23.51
N GLY A 295 -3.57 -14.64 23.06
CA GLY A 295 -3.18 -14.49 21.68
C GLY A 295 -4.31 -14.08 20.73
N ASN A 296 -5.42 -13.56 21.22
CA ASN A 296 -6.56 -13.17 20.39
C ASN A 296 -6.46 -11.71 19.93
N ILE A 297 -7.01 -11.42 18.77
CA ILE A 297 -7.30 -10.06 18.33
C ILE A 297 -8.80 -9.91 18.09
N ILE A 298 -9.38 -8.88 18.73
CA ILE A 298 -10.81 -8.58 18.65
C ILE A 298 -10.97 -7.20 18.02
N SER A 299 -11.91 -7.08 17.08
CA SER A 299 -12.31 -5.81 16.50
C SER A 299 -13.81 -5.81 16.29
N MET A 300 -14.50 -4.86 16.92
CA MET A 300 -15.94 -4.70 16.81
C MET A 300 -16.23 -3.35 16.14
N ASP A 301 -16.92 -3.38 15.03
CA ASP A 301 -17.38 -2.19 14.30
C ASP A 301 -18.90 -2.06 14.51
N GLY A 302 -19.30 -1.03 15.26
CA GLY A 302 -20.69 -0.78 15.58
C GLY A 302 -20.87 0.50 16.38
N GLU A 303 -22.06 1.05 16.37
CA GLU A 303 -22.41 2.21 17.19
C GLU A 303 -22.57 1.82 18.67
N GLY A 304 -21.96 2.60 19.55
CA GLY A 304 -22.07 2.48 21.01
C GLY A 304 -21.00 1.61 21.66
N ASP A 305 -20.97 1.68 22.99
CA ASP A 305 -20.04 0.91 23.83
C ASP A 305 -20.39 -0.58 23.79
N GLN A 306 -19.51 -1.38 23.22
CA GLN A 306 -19.67 -2.84 23.17
C GLN A 306 -18.65 -3.49 24.10
N LEU A 307 -19.11 -4.49 24.86
CA LEU A 307 -18.25 -5.35 25.69
C LEU A 307 -18.21 -6.76 25.09
N VAL A 308 -17.00 -7.25 24.85
CA VAL A 308 -16.78 -8.64 24.42
C VAL A 308 -16.19 -9.43 25.57
N VAL A 309 -16.80 -10.55 25.91
CA VAL A 309 -16.29 -11.48 26.93
C VAL A 309 -15.84 -12.76 26.23
N VAL A 310 -14.56 -13.10 26.38
CA VAL A 310 -13.95 -14.28 25.78
C VAL A 310 -13.44 -15.22 26.86
N GLN A 311 -13.86 -16.50 26.79
CA GLN A 311 -13.40 -17.53 27.70
C GLN A 311 -12.93 -18.77 26.92
N GLY A 312 -11.72 -19.26 27.23
CA GLY A 312 -11.19 -20.52 26.72
C GLY A 312 -10.84 -20.54 25.23
N ILE A 313 -10.77 -19.38 24.57
CA ILE A 313 -10.43 -19.25 23.14
C ILE A 313 -9.03 -18.63 23.00
N ASN A 314 -8.16 -19.28 22.22
CA ASN A 314 -6.78 -18.84 22.04
C ASN A 314 -6.46 -18.68 20.54
N ASP A 315 -5.52 -17.77 20.23
CA ASP A 315 -4.96 -17.52 18.89
C ASP A 315 -6.03 -17.31 17.82
N CYS A 316 -7.07 -16.55 18.14
CA CYS A 316 -8.18 -16.28 17.25
C CYS A 316 -8.26 -14.82 16.82
N ILE A 317 -8.81 -14.63 15.64
CA ILE A 317 -9.38 -13.38 15.11
C ILE A 317 -10.87 -13.43 15.45
N ILE A 318 -11.37 -12.40 16.12
CA ILE A 318 -12.80 -12.21 16.41
C ILE A 318 -13.14 -10.81 15.89
N SER A 319 -13.81 -10.74 14.76
CA SER A 319 -14.14 -9.45 14.14
C SER A 319 -15.60 -9.39 13.74
N GLN A 320 -16.26 -8.31 14.13
CA GLN A 320 -17.65 -8.06 13.76
C GLN A 320 -17.75 -6.71 13.05
N SER A 321 -18.37 -6.73 11.88
CA SER A 321 -18.67 -5.51 11.12
C SER A 321 -19.88 -5.74 10.21
N ASN A 322 -20.78 -4.75 10.13
CA ASN A 322 -21.90 -4.71 9.20
C ASN A 322 -22.70 -6.04 9.12
N GLY A 323 -23.05 -6.62 10.28
CA GLY A 323 -23.86 -7.82 10.38
C GLY A 323 -23.13 -9.14 10.12
N VAL A 324 -21.80 -9.11 10.00
CA VAL A 324 -20.97 -10.32 9.93
C VAL A 324 -20.11 -10.42 11.19
N LEU A 325 -20.09 -11.61 11.80
CA LEU A 325 -19.17 -12.00 12.85
C LEU A 325 -18.23 -13.08 12.29
N LEU A 326 -16.95 -12.79 12.25
CA LEU A 326 -15.90 -13.74 11.91
C LEU A 326 -15.21 -14.22 13.20
N ILE A 327 -15.10 -15.53 13.38
CA ILE A 327 -14.25 -16.16 14.39
C ILE A 327 -13.41 -17.21 13.68
N CYS A 328 -12.10 -16.99 13.59
CA CYS A 328 -11.20 -17.97 12.98
C CYS A 328 -9.85 -17.97 13.67
N LYS A 329 -9.06 -19.04 13.49
CA LYS A 329 -7.68 -19.09 13.99
C LYS A 329 -6.81 -18.06 13.27
N ARG A 330 -5.98 -17.33 14.02
CA ARG A 330 -5.06 -16.33 13.47
C ARG A 330 -4.07 -16.94 12.48
N GLY A 331 -3.62 -18.19 12.71
CA GLY A 331 -2.79 -18.93 11.76
C GLY A 331 -3.47 -19.27 10.44
N GLU A 332 -4.82 -19.18 10.37
CA GLU A 332 -5.62 -19.47 9.17
C GLU A 332 -6.09 -18.19 8.44
N GLU A 333 -5.55 -17.03 8.78
CA GLU A 333 -5.98 -15.74 8.25
C GLU A 333 -5.94 -15.61 6.72
N GLN A 334 -5.09 -16.37 6.05
CA GLN A 334 -5.03 -16.37 4.58
C GLN A 334 -6.32 -16.93 3.95
N ARG A 335 -7.05 -17.79 4.68
CA ARG A 335 -8.33 -18.36 4.26
C ARG A 335 -9.51 -17.40 4.37
N ILE A 336 -9.34 -16.24 5.01
CA ILE A 336 -10.42 -15.24 5.12
C ILE A 336 -10.97 -14.87 3.73
N LYS A 337 -10.11 -14.83 2.70
CA LYS A 337 -10.55 -14.60 1.32
C LYS A 337 -11.49 -15.71 0.79
N GLU A 338 -11.25 -16.95 1.18
CA GLU A 338 -12.11 -18.09 0.83
C GLU A 338 -13.46 -17.97 1.53
N PHE A 339 -13.44 -17.62 2.82
CA PHE A 339 -14.67 -17.41 3.61
C PHE A 339 -15.53 -16.27 3.05
N MET A 340 -14.88 -15.16 2.68
CA MET A 340 -15.57 -14.04 2.03
C MET A 340 -16.18 -14.47 0.68
N ALA A 341 -15.42 -15.15 -0.16
CA ALA A 341 -15.90 -15.61 -1.47
C ALA A 341 -17.06 -16.60 -1.34
N GLU A 342 -17.03 -17.51 -0.37
CA GLU A 342 -18.11 -18.45 -0.10
C GLU A 342 -19.36 -17.73 0.42
N ALA A 343 -19.20 -16.76 1.32
CA ALA A 343 -20.30 -15.95 1.82
C ALA A 343 -20.97 -15.14 0.70
N SER A 344 -20.15 -14.51 -0.17
CA SER A 344 -20.62 -13.79 -1.36
C SER A 344 -21.44 -14.69 -2.29
N LEU A 345 -20.94 -15.90 -2.57
CA LEU A 345 -21.63 -16.85 -3.45
C LEU A 345 -22.96 -17.35 -2.87
N ARG A 346 -23.00 -17.62 -1.54
CA ARG A 346 -24.20 -18.19 -0.89
C ARG A 346 -25.26 -17.16 -0.56
N PHE A 347 -24.89 -15.90 -0.39
CA PHE A 347 -25.77 -14.83 0.11
C PHE A 347 -25.85 -13.61 -0.82
N ASP A 348 -25.69 -13.83 -2.14
CA ASP A 348 -25.89 -12.84 -3.21
C ASP A 348 -25.13 -11.51 -2.94
N LYS A 349 -23.84 -11.60 -2.58
CA LYS A 349 -22.96 -10.47 -2.30
C LYS A 349 -23.39 -9.55 -1.15
N ARG A 350 -24.37 -9.96 -0.34
CA ARG A 350 -24.86 -9.15 0.78
C ARG A 350 -23.77 -8.78 1.79
N TYR A 351 -22.73 -9.60 1.87
CA TYR A 351 -21.67 -9.51 2.87
C TYR A 351 -20.27 -9.22 2.27
N ASP A 352 -20.23 -8.73 1.02
CA ASP A 352 -18.99 -8.33 0.33
C ASP A 352 -18.40 -7.02 0.86
#